data_30451be2a14730f5d0a53940cf6e4c84
#
_entry.id   30451be2a14730f5d0a53940cf6e4c84
#
_cell.length_a   1.000
_cell.length_b   1.000
_cell.length_c   1.000
_cell.angle_alpha   90.00
_cell.angle_beta   90.00
_cell.angle_gamma   90.00
#
_symmetry.space_group_name_H-M   'P 1'
#
loop_
_entity.id
_entity.type
_entity.pdbx_description
1 polymer ?
#
loop_
_entity_poly.entity_id
_entity_poly.type
_entity_poly.pdbx_seq_one_letter_code
_entity_poly.pdbx_strand_id
1 'polypeptide(L)'
;MDKKINVFFGKYKFNTILGLLSIGIAFYVAMFTKTDTGYEWYFLIPGVFGFLLLIVRPLSFTDTGSIGPLILNYTMVIKYSISPLVSCLGGYHSWLGRYPGEDNINKAILITFYEMIVLFFENVYLTKKYKRKQINNVEISKPLRGRVAHCVIIVLGFAILFAMPSAFMDYRFLFDQTDLATTIRVDFAGSGIYKTLFTFARYSLVLVIVDFFYKRNLKRDSAINIIGAFIPTLLNCLYVSNLSRIGIFAPLLSCAFLIIILFNTPKARKTILYGIGTIGLLFIIYLSFVKFFGEGRGDTSNATSWLWWGDTLNMYFTGIKETAIGIKAKSLIDETYGLNRIALMFNDCFSNVSFISNLTNHDINSNKLYNIVYFGGNISVSQICPNICEGIYYFGTALSVVWPALFVYLSHLFSYKSHEKEYIDLKFIYIYSAIYCGMILMLNSAMIVCNIINISVLYAVVAFINKKVRIGVIKR
;
A
#
# COMPACT_ATOMS: atom_id res chain seq x y z
N MET A 1 39.98 -1.51 -16.70
CA MET A 1 39.46 -1.48 -15.31
C MET A 1 38.40 -0.38 -15.14
N ASP A 2 38.63 0.81 -15.68
CA ASP A 2 37.74 1.99 -15.51
C ASP A 2 36.32 1.86 -16.11
N LYS A 3 36.15 1.18 -17.23
CA LYS A 3 34.82 0.95 -17.81
C LYS A 3 33.90 0.06 -16.95
N LYS A 4 34.47 -0.93 -16.24
CA LYS A 4 33.69 -1.78 -15.31
C LYS A 4 33.34 -1.02 -14.03
N ILE A 5 34.20 -0.13 -13.56
CA ILE A 5 33.97 0.71 -12.38
C ILE A 5 32.86 1.73 -12.68
N ASN A 6 32.90 2.41 -13.83
CA ASN A 6 31.88 3.38 -14.22
C ASN A 6 30.48 2.74 -14.42
N VAL A 7 30.39 1.54 -14.99
CA VAL A 7 29.14 0.79 -15.12
C VAL A 7 28.63 0.35 -13.75
N PHE A 8 29.54 -0.05 -12.84
CA PHE A 8 29.18 -0.47 -11.50
C PHE A 8 28.67 0.69 -10.64
N PHE A 9 29.33 1.83 -10.64
CA PHE A 9 28.86 3.05 -9.95
C PHE A 9 27.54 3.58 -10.55
N GLY A 10 27.36 3.55 -11.88
CA GLY A 10 26.15 4.02 -12.53
C GLY A 10 24.90 3.22 -12.11
N LYS A 11 25.04 1.89 -11.96
CA LYS A 11 23.93 1.00 -11.61
C LYS A 11 23.48 1.10 -10.16
N TYR A 12 24.39 1.39 -9.23
CA TYR A 12 24.14 1.45 -7.79
C TYR A 12 24.22 2.86 -7.21
N LYS A 13 24.34 3.86 -8.08
CA LYS A 13 24.47 5.27 -7.67
C LYS A 13 23.36 5.70 -6.71
N PHE A 14 22.13 5.26 -6.96
CA PHE A 14 20.98 5.61 -6.14
C PHE A 14 21.07 4.98 -4.73
N ASN A 15 21.45 3.70 -4.62
CA ASN A 15 21.63 3.05 -3.31
C ASN A 15 22.78 3.69 -2.51
N THR A 16 23.84 4.12 -3.20
CA THR A 16 24.97 4.80 -2.55
C THR A 16 24.54 6.16 -2.00
N ILE A 17 23.79 6.94 -2.78
CA ILE A 17 23.29 8.26 -2.33
C ILE A 17 22.34 8.08 -1.14
N LEU A 18 21.36 7.17 -1.23
CA LEU A 18 20.43 6.90 -0.14
C LEU A 18 21.14 6.36 1.10
N GLY A 19 22.14 5.50 0.94
CA GLY A 19 22.91 4.97 2.05
C GLY A 19 23.69 6.05 2.79
N LEU A 20 24.38 6.95 2.05
CA LEU A 20 25.10 8.06 2.64
C LEU A 20 24.14 9.07 3.32
N LEU A 21 23.02 9.38 2.69
CA LEU A 21 21.98 10.22 3.30
C LEU A 21 21.44 9.62 4.59
N SER A 22 21.17 8.29 4.59
CA SER A 22 20.66 7.61 5.78
C SER A 22 21.67 7.61 6.94
N ILE A 23 22.97 7.45 6.64
CA ILE A 23 24.03 7.58 7.65
C ILE A 23 24.12 9.02 8.16
N GLY A 24 24.04 10.02 7.28
CA GLY A 24 23.99 11.44 7.68
C GLY A 24 22.81 11.74 8.60
N ILE A 25 21.63 11.15 8.31
CA ILE A 25 20.46 11.22 9.17
C ILE A 25 20.74 10.58 10.54
N ALA A 26 21.41 9.44 10.59
CA ALA A 26 21.76 8.78 11.84
C ALA A 26 22.63 9.67 12.74
N PHE A 27 23.65 10.33 12.16
CA PHE A 27 24.47 11.30 12.89
C PHE A 27 23.62 12.48 13.41
N TYR A 28 22.74 13.02 12.58
CA TYR A 28 21.86 14.10 12.99
C TYR A 28 20.95 13.67 14.15
N VAL A 29 20.29 12.53 14.04
CA VAL A 29 19.41 11.97 15.09
C VAL A 29 20.21 11.74 16.38
N ALA A 30 21.42 11.17 16.30
CA ALA A 30 22.27 10.95 17.48
C ALA A 30 22.68 12.25 18.19
N MET A 31 22.91 13.33 17.43
CA MET A 31 23.34 14.62 17.99
C MET A 31 22.18 15.40 18.64
N PHE A 32 20.96 15.30 18.09
CA PHE A 32 19.84 16.14 18.47
C PHE A 32 18.75 15.42 19.28
N THR A 33 18.88 14.11 19.51
CA THR A 33 17.96 13.39 20.40
C THR A 33 18.27 13.74 21.84
N LYS A 34 17.24 14.20 22.56
CA LYS A 34 17.35 14.49 24.01
C LYS A 34 17.38 13.18 24.79
N THR A 35 18.16 13.17 25.87
CA THR A 35 18.10 12.12 26.89
C THR A 35 16.73 12.08 27.56
N ASP A 36 16.36 10.96 28.14
CA ASP A 36 15.09 10.73 28.86
C ASP A 36 13.82 10.80 28.00
N THR A 37 13.95 10.54 26.68
CA THR A 37 12.80 10.44 25.76
C THR A 37 12.43 9.01 25.40
N GLY A 38 13.32 8.04 25.66
CA GLY A 38 13.23 6.67 25.17
C GLY A 38 13.67 6.50 23.71
N TYR A 39 14.08 7.58 23.04
CA TYR A 39 14.53 7.57 21.64
C TYR A 39 16.06 7.59 21.48
N GLU A 40 16.82 7.40 22.56
CA GLU A 40 18.29 7.52 22.58
C GLU A 40 18.97 6.61 21.55
N TRP A 41 18.40 5.43 21.30
CA TRP A 41 18.92 4.44 20.33
C TRP A 41 18.31 4.55 18.94
N TYR A 42 17.43 5.53 18.69
CA TYR A 42 16.72 5.61 17.40
C TYR A 42 17.64 5.81 16.20
N PHE A 43 18.81 6.45 16.39
CA PHE A 43 19.82 6.65 15.36
C PHE A 43 20.36 5.35 14.76
N LEU A 44 20.27 4.22 15.49
CA LEU A 44 20.74 2.92 14.99
C LEU A 44 19.94 2.47 13.75
N ILE A 45 18.66 2.80 13.66
CA ILE A 45 17.81 2.38 12.55
C ILE A 45 18.29 3.01 11.24
N PRO A 46 18.35 4.34 11.05
CA PRO A 46 18.87 4.92 9.81
C PRO A 46 20.35 4.62 9.59
N GLY A 47 21.16 4.49 10.65
CA GLY A 47 22.57 4.18 10.55
C GLY A 47 22.83 2.80 9.94
N VAL A 48 22.23 1.77 10.52
CA VAL A 48 22.40 0.40 10.02
C VAL A 48 21.69 0.21 8.67
N PHE A 49 20.52 0.82 8.45
CA PHE A 49 19.87 0.76 7.14
C PHE A 49 20.74 1.37 6.05
N GLY A 50 21.34 2.54 6.31
CA GLY A 50 22.27 3.18 5.38
C GLY A 50 23.50 2.33 5.08
N PHE A 51 24.10 1.71 6.11
CA PHE A 51 25.23 0.79 5.99
C PHE A 51 24.88 -0.45 5.15
N LEU A 52 23.70 -1.04 5.37
CA LEU A 52 23.20 -2.16 4.58
C LEU A 52 23.01 -1.78 3.11
N LEU A 53 22.48 -0.58 2.81
CA LEU A 53 22.34 -0.08 1.44
C LEU A 53 23.70 0.09 0.74
N LEU A 54 24.75 0.50 1.46
CA LEU A 54 26.09 0.66 0.90
C LEU A 54 26.78 -0.68 0.60
N ILE A 55 26.69 -1.65 1.52
CA ILE A 55 27.40 -2.91 1.43
C ILE A 55 26.68 -3.92 0.53
N VAL A 56 25.40 -4.15 0.80
CA VAL A 56 24.65 -5.24 0.17
C VAL A 56 24.17 -4.88 -1.23
N ARG A 57 23.93 -3.59 -1.51
CA ARG A 57 23.62 -2.97 -2.82
C ARG A 57 22.56 -3.66 -3.72
N PRO A 58 21.59 -4.42 -3.27
CA PRO A 58 20.76 -5.18 -4.18
C PRO A 58 19.33 -4.64 -4.30
N LEU A 59 18.96 -3.63 -3.53
CA LEU A 59 17.62 -3.07 -3.63
C LEU A 59 17.47 -2.33 -4.95
N SER A 60 16.53 -2.75 -5.77
CA SER A 60 16.23 -2.10 -7.04
C SER A 60 15.16 -1.04 -6.82
N PHE A 61 15.53 0.22 -6.95
CA PHE A 61 14.62 1.38 -6.92
C PHE A 61 14.13 1.79 -8.32
N THR A 62 14.59 1.10 -9.37
CA THR A 62 14.29 1.45 -10.77
C THR A 62 13.73 0.29 -11.57
N ASP A 63 13.61 -0.90 -10.96
CA ASP A 63 13.10 -2.09 -11.63
C ASP A 63 11.57 -2.08 -11.65
N THR A 64 11.01 -1.52 -12.69
CA THR A 64 9.56 -1.50 -12.91
C THR A 64 8.98 -2.89 -13.23
N GLY A 65 9.82 -3.91 -13.42
CA GLY A 65 9.38 -5.29 -13.58
C GLY A 65 9.00 -5.99 -12.26
N SER A 66 9.34 -5.40 -11.11
CA SER A 66 9.10 -5.99 -9.79
C SER A 66 8.37 -5.00 -8.89
N ILE A 67 7.08 -4.73 -9.20
CA ILE A 67 6.32 -3.61 -8.58
C ILE A 67 6.18 -3.73 -7.07
N GLY A 68 5.83 -4.89 -6.53
CA GLY A 68 5.66 -5.06 -5.09
C GLY A 68 6.96 -4.80 -4.32
N PRO A 69 8.09 -5.46 -4.68
CA PRO A 69 9.41 -5.14 -4.12
C PRO A 69 9.83 -3.68 -4.31
N LEU A 70 9.47 -3.05 -5.42
CA LEU A 70 9.75 -1.63 -5.65
C LEU A 70 9.06 -0.75 -4.61
N ILE A 71 7.78 -0.98 -4.35
CA ILE A 71 7.01 -0.25 -3.33
C ILE A 71 7.60 -0.52 -1.95
N LEU A 72 7.92 -1.77 -1.63
CA LEU A 72 8.54 -2.13 -0.36
C LEU A 72 9.86 -1.38 -0.14
N ASN A 73 10.71 -1.27 -1.18
CA ASN A 73 11.97 -0.54 -1.08
C ASN A 73 11.76 0.94 -0.72
N TYR A 74 10.79 1.61 -1.36
CA TYR A 74 10.47 3.01 -1.05
C TYR A 74 9.87 3.17 0.35
N THR A 75 8.98 2.26 0.76
CA THR A 75 8.41 2.31 2.11
C THR A 75 9.45 2.04 3.19
N MET A 76 10.44 1.16 2.94
CA MET A 76 11.60 0.96 3.82
C MET A 76 12.44 2.23 3.97
N VAL A 77 12.74 2.96 2.87
CA VAL A 77 13.49 4.22 2.95
C VAL A 77 12.73 5.24 3.79
N ILE A 78 11.42 5.36 3.59
CA ILE A 78 10.61 6.32 4.35
C ILE A 78 10.58 5.92 5.84
N LYS A 79 10.27 4.65 6.15
CA LYS A 79 10.17 4.16 7.54
C LYS A 79 11.49 4.23 8.28
N TYR A 80 12.59 3.76 7.65
CA TYR A 80 13.85 3.56 8.35
C TYR A 80 14.87 4.70 8.22
N SER A 81 14.62 5.67 7.31
CA SER A 81 15.51 6.84 7.14
C SER A 81 14.77 8.15 7.35
N ILE A 82 13.68 8.40 6.61
CA ILE A 82 13.01 9.69 6.62
C ILE A 82 12.23 9.93 7.91
N SER A 83 11.46 8.92 8.38
CA SER A 83 10.68 9.03 9.62
C SER A 83 11.54 9.35 10.85
N PRO A 84 12.73 8.72 11.08
CA PRO A 84 13.64 9.11 12.14
C PRO A 84 14.06 10.57 12.11
N LEU A 85 14.41 11.09 10.92
CA LEU A 85 14.79 12.50 10.75
C LEU A 85 13.66 13.44 11.15
N VAL A 86 12.47 13.21 10.57
CA VAL A 86 11.33 14.11 10.77
C VAL A 86 10.81 14.03 12.20
N SER A 87 10.85 12.86 12.83
CA SER A 87 10.52 12.70 14.26
C SER A 87 11.49 13.45 15.16
N CYS A 88 12.79 13.41 14.86
CA CYS A 88 13.81 14.16 15.59
C CYS A 88 13.62 15.67 15.44
N LEU A 89 13.37 16.16 14.21
CA LEU A 89 13.06 17.57 13.94
C LEU A 89 11.79 18.04 14.66
N GLY A 90 10.82 17.14 14.87
CA GLY A 90 9.59 17.38 15.64
C GLY A 90 9.77 17.28 17.16
N GLY A 91 10.98 16.96 17.65
CA GLY A 91 11.28 16.81 19.08
C GLY A 91 10.61 15.62 19.74
N TYR A 92 10.21 14.59 18.97
CA TYR A 92 9.56 13.35 19.41
C TYR A 92 8.21 13.54 20.14
N HIS A 93 7.68 14.73 20.14
CA HIS A 93 6.35 14.98 20.68
C HIS A 93 5.28 14.44 19.74
N SER A 94 4.12 14.16 20.30
CA SER A 94 2.97 13.72 19.54
C SER A 94 1.78 14.63 19.86
N TRP A 95 1.09 15.04 18.83
CA TRP A 95 -0.17 15.78 19.01
C TRP A 95 -1.39 14.83 18.99
N LEU A 96 -1.22 13.61 18.47
CA LEU A 96 -2.29 12.63 18.38
C LEU A 96 -1.90 11.35 19.14
N GLY A 97 -2.84 10.83 19.94
CA GLY A 97 -2.65 9.60 20.70
C GLY A 97 -1.93 9.81 22.05
N ARG A 98 -1.93 8.75 22.87
CA ARG A 98 -1.29 8.76 24.18
C ARG A 98 0.20 8.45 24.08
N TYR A 99 0.97 9.05 24.98
CA TYR A 99 2.38 8.68 25.13
C TYR A 99 2.51 7.23 25.64
N PRO A 100 3.26 6.37 24.94
CA PRO A 100 3.32 4.94 25.30
C PRO A 100 4.20 4.64 26.53
N GLY A 101 5.10 5.53 26.90
CA GLY A 101 6.13 5.33 27.94
C GLY A 101 7.49 4.95 27.36
N GLU A 102 8.58 5.38 28.02
CA GLU A 102 9.97 5.19 27.56
C GLU A 102 10.33 3.73 27.32
N ASP A 103 9.98 2.84 28.27
CA ASP A 103 10.24 1.39 28.14
C ASP A 103 9.62 0.79 26.87
N ASN A 104 8.41 1.20 26.52
CA ASN A 104 7.75 0.71 25.30
C ASN A 104 8.38 1.31 24.04
N ILE A 105 8.87 2.55 24.09
CA ILE A 105 9.61 3.18 22.99
C ILE A 105 10.92 2.44 22.76
N ASN A 106 11.70 2.18 23.80
CA ASN A 106 12.94 1.41 23.71
C ASN A 106 12.71 0.00 23.15
N LYS A 107 11.68 -0.71 23.61
CA LYS A 107 11.28 -2.00 23.05
C LYS A 107 10.87 -1.89 21.60
N ALA A 108 10.14 -0.84 21.22
CA ALA A 108 9.72 -0.60 19.83
C ALA A 108 10.91 -0.35 18.90
N ILE A 109 11.94 0.39 19.36
CA ILE A 109 13.18 0.58 18.60
C ILE A 109 13.84 -0.76 18.32
N LEU A 110 14.01 -1.61 19.35
CA LEU A 110 14.63 -2.93 19.19
C LEU A 110 13.83 -3.83 18.25
N ILE A 111 12.50 -3.85 18.36
CA ILE A 111 11.62 -4.65 17.51
C ILE A 111 11.65 -4.12 16.06
N THR A 112 11.61 -2.81 15.86
CA THR A 112 11.70 -2.20 14.52
C THR A 112 13.08 -2.43 13.90
N PHE A 113 14.14 -2.40 14.70
CA PHE A 113 15.49 -2.75 14.25
C PHE A 113 15.58 -4.22 13.80
N TYR A 114 15.00 -5.13 14.57
CA TYR A 114 14.88 -6.54 14.21
C TYR A 114 14.06 -6.75 12.94
N GLU A 115 12.88 -6.11 12.85
CA GLU A 115 12.06 -6.10 11.63
C GLU A 115 12.86 -5.64 10.43
N MET A 116 13.54 -4.51 10.53
CA MET A 116 14.35 -3.93 9.45
C MET A 116 15.40 -4.91 8.92
N ILE A 117 16.16 -5.52 9.80
CA ILE A 117 17.24 -6.46 9.40
C ILE A 117 16.66 -7.67 8.67
N VAL A 118 15.64 -8.30 9.23
CA VAL A 118 15.08 -9.53 8.64
C VAL A 118 14.42 -9.23 7.30
N LEU A 119 13.56 -8.21 7.23
CA LEU A 119 12.88 -7.86 5.98
C LEU A 119 13.86 -7.38 4.90
N PHE A 120 14.93 -6.67 5.30
CA PHE A 120 15.98 -6.27 4.35
C PHE A 120 16.65 -7.48 3.71
N PHE A 121 17.16 -8.42 4.50
CA PHE A 121 17.85 -9.61 3.96
C PHE A 121 16.91 -10.53 3.18
N GLU A 122 15.68 -10.70 3.63
CA GLU A 122 14.66 -11.44 2.90
C GLU A 122 14.38 -10.82 1.53
N ASN A 123 14.12 -9.51 1.49
CA ASN A 123 13.88 -8.76 0.26
C ASN A 123 15.05 -8.90 -0.74
N VAL A 124 16.28 -8.81 -0.24
CA VAL A 124 17.50 -9.03 -1.03
C VAL A 124 17.56 -10.45 -1.60
N TYR A 125 17.33 -11.43 -0.76
CA TYR A 125 17.34 -12.84 -1.17
C TYR A 125 16.29 -13.12 -2.24
N LEU A 126 15.04 -12.69 -2.01
CA LEU A 126 13.94 -12.89 -2.92
C LEU A 126 14.14 -12.13 -4.24
N THR A 127 14.67 -10.92 -4.20
CA THR A 127 15.02 -10.14 -5.41
C THR A 127 16.00 -10.94 -6.28
N LYS A 128 17.05 -11.51 -5.70
CA LYS A 128 18.02 -12.33 -6.44
C LYS A 128 17.39 -13.61 -7.00
N LYS A 129 16.56 -14.29 -6.19
CA LYS A 129 15.86 -15.53 -6.55
C LYS A 129 14.93 -15.34 -7.73
N TYR A 130 14.07 -14.33 -7.68
CA TYR A 130 13.05 -14.10 -8.71
C TYR A 130 13.60 -13.43 -9.97
N LYS A 131 14.61 -12.57 -9.85
CA LYS A 131 15.27 -11.96 -11.02
C LYS A 131 15.89 -13.01 -11.96
N ARG A 132 16.49 -14.06 -11.42
CA ARG A 132 17.04 -15.18 -12.23
C ARG A 132 15.96 -15.92 -13.00
N LYS A 133 14.73 -15.98 -12.48
CA LYS A 133 13.59 -16.65 -13.13
C LYS A 133 12.90 -15.78 -14.19
N GLN A 134 12.89 -14.46 -14.03
CA GLN A 134 12.23 -13.55 -14.98
C GLN A 134 12.92 -13.47 -16.34
N ILE A 135 14.24 -13.67 -16.41
CA ILE A 135 15.03 -13.56 -17.65
C ILE A 135 14.56 -14.57 -18.70
N ASN A 136 13.97 -15.69 -18.28
CA ASN A 136 13.60 -16.80 -19.16
C ASN A 136 12.14 -16.76 -19.66
N ASN A 137 11.29 -15.84 -19.19
CA ASN A 137 9.83 -15.90 -19.38
C ASN A 137 9.22 -14.57 -19.82
N VAL A 138 9.71 -13.97 -20.91
CA VAL A 138 9.03 -12.81 -21.51
C VAL A 138 8.00 -13.31 -22.53
N GLU A 139 6.79 -13.65 -22.05
CA GLU A 139 5.69 -13.96 -22.95
C GLU A 139 4.90 -12.71 -23.35
N ILE A 140 4.50 -12.64 -24.63
CA ILE A 140 3.61 -11.59 -25.14
C ILE A 140 2.27 -11.71 -24.41
N SER A 141 1.83 -10.62 -23.81
CA SER A 141 0.56 -10.59 -23.09
C SER A 141 -0.61 -10.81 -24.04
N LYS A 142 -1.51 -11.72 -23.67
CA LYS A 142 -2.74 -11.98 -24.39
C LYS A 142 -3.84 -11.02 -23.94
N PRO A 143 -4.71 -10.57 -24.85
CA PRO A 143 -5.89 -9.80 -24.54
C PRO A 143 -6.79 -10.45 -23.48
N LEU A 144 -7.83 -9.73 -23.01
CA LEU A 144 -8.84 -10.30 -22.13
C LEU A 144 -9.44 -11.58 -22.75
N ARG A 145 -9.64 -12.62 -21.92
CA ARG A 145 -10.24 -13.90 -22.35
C ARG A 145 -11.64 -13.74 -22.92
N GLY A 146 -12.40 -12.75 -22.41
CA GLY A 146 -13.73 -12.40 -22.88
C GLY A 146 -14.12 -11.05 -22.25
N ARG A 147 -15.11 -10.40 -22.85
CA ARG A 147 -15.58 -9.08 -22.39
C ARG A 147 -16.97 -9.13 -21.77
N VAL A 148 -17.74 -10.18 -21.99
CA VAL A 148 -19.17 -10.25 -21.63
C VAL A 148 -19.38 -10.05 -20.14
N ALA A 149 -18.70 -10.83 -19.30
CA ALA A 149 -18.82 -10.69 -17.86
C ALA A 149 -18.35 -9.31 -17.36
N HIS A 150 -17.28 -8.76 -17.94
CA HIS A 150 -16.85 -7.39 -17.63
C HIS A 150 -17.92 -6.36 -17.99
N CYS A 151 -18.56 -6.46 -19.17
CA CYS A 151 -19.63 -5.56 -19.58
C CYS A 151 -20.85 -5.67 -18.65
N VAL A 152 -21.24 -6.88 -18.27
CA VAL A 152 -22.35 -7.09 -17.32
C VAL A 152 -22.06 -6.42 -15.99
N ILE A 153 -20.85 -6.60 -15.44
CA ILE A 153 -20.44 -5.98 -14.18
C ILE A 153 -20.40 -4.46 -14.30
N ILE A 154 -19.91 -3.91 -15.41
CA ILE A 154 -19.91 -2.48 -15.65
C ILE A 154 -21.34 -1.95 -15.62
N VAL A 155 -22.26 -2.58 -16.36
CA VAL A 155 -23.68 -2.16 -16.38
C VAL A 155 -24.30 -2.23 -14.99
N LEU A 156 -24.14 -3.35 -14.27
CA LEU A 156 -24.69 -3.52 -12.92
C LEU A 156 -24.09 -2.53 -11.92
N GLY A 157 -22.78 -2.36 -11.92
CA GLY A 157 -22.12 -1.47 -10.96
C GLY A 157 -22.42 -0.01 -11.21
N PHE A 158 -22.54 0.43 -12.48
CA PHE A 158 -22.95 1.80 -12.78
C PHE A 158 -24.46 2.02 -12.61
N ALA A 159 -25.30 0.99 -12.77
CA ALA A 159 -26.73 1.09 -12.46
C ALA A 159 -26.97 1.38 -10.96
N ILE A 160 -26.09 0.89 -10.08
CA ILE A 160 -26.13 1.19 -8.64
C ILE A 160 -25.95 2.69 -8.37
N LEU A 161 -25.12 3.39 -9.13
CA LEU A 161 -24.96 4.84 -8.98
C LEU A 161 -26.25 5.62 -9.25
N PHE A 162 -27.05 5.18 -10.23
CA PHE A 162 -28.35 5.79 -10.51
C PHE A 162 -29.38 5.44 -9.44
N ALA A 163 -29.32 4.24 -8.88
CA ALA A 163 -30.21 3.81 -7.81
C ALA A 163 -29.88 4.45 -6.45
N MET A 164 -28.62 4.86 -6.25
CA MET A 164 -28.10 5.40 -4.99
C MET A 164 -27.26 6.66 -5.23
N PRO A 165 -27.90 7.81 -5.48
CA PRO A 165 -27.19 9.08 -5.73
C PRO A 165 -26.28 9.51 -4.57
N SER A 166 -26.56 9.06 -3.34
CA SER A 166 -25.71 9.30 -2.17
C SER A 166 -24.28 8.74 -2.32
N ALA A 167 -24.08 7.72 -3.16
CA ALA A 167 -22.74 7.24 -3.48
C ALA A 167 -21.88 8.28 -4.21
N PHE A 168 -22.52 9.27 -4.88
CA PHE A 168 -21.84 10.42 -5.48
C PHE A 168 -21.50 11.53 -4.47
N MET A 169 -22.08 11.52 -3.28
CA MET A 169 -21.81 12.56 -2.27
C MET A 169 -20.35 12.53 -1.76
N ASP A 170 -19.65 11.40 -1.92
CA ASP A 170 -18.23 11.30 -1.60
C ASP A 170 -17.34 12.26 -2.42
N TYR A 171 -17.87 12.87 -3.49
CA TYR A 171 -17.17 13.88 -4.29
C TYR A 171 -17.36 15.31 -3.82
N ARG A 172 -18.32 15.60 -2.93
CA ARG A 172 -18.59 16.96 -2.44
C ARG A 172 -17.36 17.61 -1.85
N PHE A 173 -16.48 16.84 -1.19
CA PHE A 173 -15.24 17.36 -0.60
C PHE A 173 -14.29 18.00 -1.64
N LEU A 174 -14.41 17.68 -2.93
CA LEU A 174 -13.63 18.31 -3.99
C LEU A 174 -14.11 19.74 -4.30
N PHE A 175 -15.36 20.05 -3.99
CA PHE A 175 -16.04 21.29 -4.39
C PHE A 175 -16.54 22.10 -3.20
N ASP A 176 -16.77 21.46 -2.06
CA ASP A 176 -17.35 22.07 -0.87
C ASP A 176 -16.51 21.70 0.36
N GLN A 177 -15.85 22.71 0.93
CA GLN A 177 -14.94 22.53 2.08
C GLN A 177 -15.72 22.50 3.41
N THR A 178 -16.97 22.95 3.45
CA THR A 178 -17.75 23.14 4.68
C THR A 178 -18.25 21.84 5.30
N ASP A 179 -18.38 20.75 4.53
CA ASP A 179 -18.99 19.49 4.97
C ASP A 179 -18.01 18.33 5.22
N LEU A 180 -16.72 18.61 5.31
CA LEU A 180 -15.68 17.57 5.53
C LEU A 180 -15.83 16.83 6.88
N ALA A 181 -16.43 17.47 7.87
CA ALA A 181 -16.70 16.86 9.19
C ALA A 181 -17.95 15.96 9.18
N THR A 182 -18.82 16.14 8.22
CA THR A 182 -20.14 15.51 8.10
C THR A 182 -20.26 14.57 6.90
N THR A 183 -19.18 14.17 6.24
CA THR A 183 -19.21 13.01 5.34
C THR A 183 -19.59 11.78 6.17
N ILE A 184 -20.86 11.78 6.54
CA ILE A 184 -21.57 10.68 7.18
C ILE A 184 -21.29 9.48 6.28
N ARG A 185 -20.59 8.49 6.82
CA ARG A 185 -20.65 7.17 6.24
C ARG A 185 -22.12 6.80 6.15
N VAL A 186 -22.68 6.88 4.96
CA VAL A 186 -24.01 6.35 4.73
C VAL A 186 -23.88 4.83 4.73
N ASP A 187 -23.78 4.28 5.93
CA ASP A 187 -23.73 2.85 6.14
C ASP A 187 -25.18 2.38 6.29
N PHE A 188 -25.73 1.91 5.19
CA PHE A 188 -26.99 1.15 5.18
C PHE A 188 -26.66 -0.35 5.05
N ALA A 189 -27.60 -1.19 5.48
CA ALA A 189 -27.45 -2.64 5.37
C ALA A 189 -27.13 -3.04 3.92
N GLY A 190 -25.99 -3.71 3.70
CA GLY A 190 -25.52 -4.11 2.38
C GLY A 190 -24.64 -3.08 1.65
N SER A 191 -24.36 -1.89 2.21
CA SER A 191 -23.51 -0.87 1.58
C SER A 191 -22.13 -1.40 1.13
N GLY A 192 -21.55 -2.33 1.88
CA GLY A 192 -20.29 -2.97 1.55
C GLY A 192 -20.31 -3.74 0.23
N ILE A 193 -21.40 -4.46 -0.06
CA ILE A 193 -21.56 -5.23 -1.31
C ILE A 193 -21.68 -4.27 -2.50
N TYR A 194 -22.45 -3.20 -2.37
CA TYR A 194 -22.63 -2.20 -3.42
C TYR A 194 -21.33 -1.44 -3.70
N LYS A 195 -20.59 -1.03 -2.67
CA LYS A 195 -19.27 -0.40 -2.80
C LYS A 195 -18.28 -1.34 -3.51
N THR A 196 -18.30 -2.61 -3.16
CA THR A 196 -17.45 -3.64 -3.77
C THR A 196 -17.81 -3.84 -5.25
N LEU A 197 -19.08 -3.99 -5.59
CA LEU A 197 -19.55 -4.19 -6.96
C LEU A 197 -19.24 -2.96 -7.83
N PHE A 198 -19.44 -1.74 -7.31
CA PHE A 198 -19.09 -0.52 -8.03
C PHE A 198 -17.56 -0.39 -8.25
N THR A 199 -16.75 -0.68 -7.24
CA THR A 199 -15.28 -0.72 -7.37
C THR A 199 -14.87 -1.69 -8.49
N PHE A 200 -15.56 -2.80 -8.57
CA PHE A 200 -15.34 -3.84 -9.57
C PHE A 200 -15.70 -3.37 -10.98
N ALA A 201 -16.83 -2.67 -11.10
CA ALA A 201 -17.26 -2.10 -12.37
C ALA A 201 -16.24 -1.09 -12.92
N ARG A 202 -15.68 -0.27 -12.02
CA ARG A 202 -14.63 0.71 -12.40
C ARG A 202 -13.36 0.03 -12.91
N TYR A 203 -12.85 -0.99 -12.19
CA TYR A 203 -11.69 -1.73 -12.66
C TYR A 203 -11.97 -2.51 -13.95
N SER A 204 -13.17 -3.11 -14.07
CA SER A 204 -13.59 -3.79 -15.30
C SER A 204 -13.63 -2.83 -16.48
N LEU A 205 -14.12 -1.60 -16.29
CA LEU A 205 -14.12 -0.56 -17.32
C LEU A 205 -12.69 -0.21 -17.75
N VAL A 206 -11.80 0.02 -16.78
CA VAL A 206 -10.38 0.27 -17.08
C VAL A 206 -9.78 -0.87 -17.88
N LEU A 207 -9.99 -2.13 -17.46
CA LEU A 207 -9.42 -3.29 -18.14
C LEU A 207 -9.96 -3.47 -19.57
N VAL A 208 -11.25 -3.22 -19.79
CA VAL A 208 -11.86 -3.30 -21.15
C VAL A 208 -11.28 -2.23 -22.07
N ILE A 209 -11.10 -1.00 -21.57
CA ILE A 209 -10.52 0.09 -22.37
C ILE A 209 -9.02 -0.13 -22.61
N VAL A 210 -8.28 -0.58 -21.61
CA VAL A 210 -6.87 -0.94 -21.75
C VAL A 210 -6.70 -2.07 -22.78
N ASP A 211 -7.54 -3.12 -22.74
CA ASP A 211 -7.54 -4.20 -23.73
C ASP A 211 -7.81 -3.70 -25.15
N PHE A 212 -8.74 -2.74 -25.30
CA PHE A 212 -9.03 -2.15 -26.62
C PHE A 212 -7.81 -1.43 -27.19
N PHE A 213 -7.17 -0.54 -26.41
CA PHE A 213 -5.99 0.19 -26.87
C PHE A 213 -4.76 -0.70 -27.02
N TYR A 214 -4.60 -1.72 -26.17
CA TYR A 214 -3.55 -2.72 -26.31
C TYR A 214 -3.66 -3.50 -27.63
N LYS A 215 -4.85 -4.00 -27.99
CA LYS A 215 -5.10 -4.66 -29.29
C LYS A 215 -4.81 -3.74 -30.47
N ARG A 216 -5.15 -2.45 -30.34
CA ARG A 216 -4.85 -1.47 -31.38
C ARG A 216 -3.34 -1.21 -31.47
N ASN A 217 -2.64 -1.19 -30.34
CA ASN A 217 -1.19 -1.00 -30.31
C ASN A 217 -0.42 -2.19 -30.90
N LEU A 218 -0.91 -3.44 -30.71
CA LEU A 218 -0.32 -4.62 -31.34
C LEU A 218 -0.37 -4.54 -32.87
N LYS A 219 -1.35 -3.84 -33.44
CA LYS A 219 -1.46 -3.63 -34.91
C LYS A 219 -0.62 -2.44 -35.39
N ARG A 220 -0.58 -1.38 -34.61
CA ARG A 220 0.15 -0.13 -34.90
C ARG A 220 0.63 0.52 -33.63
N ASP A 221 1.92 0.50 -33.39
CA ASP A 221 2.53 1.19 -32.25
C ASP A 221 2.30 2.70 -32.36
N SER A 222 1.65 3.29 -31.34
CA SER A 222 1.30 4.71 -31.31
C SER A 222 1.20 5.22 -29.87
N ALA A 223 1.75 6.43 -29.65
CA ALA A 223 1.62 7.13 -28.38
C ALA A 223 0.14 7.39 -27.99
N ILE A 224 -0.75 7.57 -28.97
CA ILE A 224 -2.18 7.75 -28.75
C ILE A 224 -2.80 6.52 -28.07
N ASN A 225 -2.34 5.32 -28.41
CA ASN A 225 -2.83 4.09 -27.78
C ASN A 225 -2.41 4.02 -26.31
N ILE A 226 -1.21 4.48 -25.97
CA ILE A 226 -0.71 4.54 -24.59
C ILE A 226 -1.49 5.56 -23.78
N ILE A 227 -1.68 6.77 -24.31
CA ILE A 227 -2.46 7.83 -23.67
C ILE A 227 -3.92 7.40 -23.50
N GLY A 228 -4.54 6.80 -24.54
CA GLY A 228 -5.90 6.31 -24.47
C GLY A 228 -6.11 5.20 -23.43
N ALA A 229 -5.11 4.33 -23.21
CA ALA A 229 -5.14 3.34 -22.14
C ALA A 229 -4.97 3.98 -20.74
N PHE A 230 -4.27 5.13 -20.67
CA PHE A 230 -3.97 5.80 -19.41
C PHE A 230 -5.11 6.69 -18.87
N ILE A 231 -5.90 7.32 -19.77
CA ILE A 231 -7.03 8.18 -19.38
C ILE A 231 -8.00 7.49 -18.42
N PRO A 232 -8.51 6.27 -18.68
CA PRO A 232 -9.43 5.60 -17.77
C PRO A 232 -8.80 5.26 -16.41
N THR A 233 -7.47 5.09 -16.38
CA THR A 233 -6.73 4.93 -15.13
C THR A 233 -6.80 6.19 -14.27
N LEU A 234 -6.59 7.35 -14.88
CA LEU A 234 -6.74 8.64 -14.19
C LEU A 234 -8.18 8.87 -13.71
N LEU A 235 -9.17 8.61 -14.56
CA LEU A 235 -10.58 8.74 -14.19
C LEU A 235 -10.95 7.81 -13.02
N ASN A 236 -10.40 6.59 -12.99
CA ASN A 236 -10.60 5.68 -11.85
C ASN A 236 -10.02 6.23 -10.54
N CYS A 237 -8.95 7.02 -10.61
CA CYS A 237 -8.32 7.64 -9.45
C CYS A 237 -9.10 8.86 -8.91
N LEU A 238 -9.93 9.49 -9.74
CA LEU A 238 -10.79 10.59 -9.29
C LEU A 238 -11.89 10.14 -8.33
N TYR A 239 -12.20 8.84 -8.29
CA TYR A 239 -13.11 8.31 -7.28
C TYR A 239 -12.39 8.12 -5.95
N VAL A 240 -12.73 8.93 -4.99
CA VAL A 240 -12.16 8.90 -3.65
C VAL A 240 -13.26 8.59 -2.65
N SER A 241 -13.19 7.41 -2.05
CA SER A 241 -14.08 7.05 -0.95
C SER A 241 -13.43 7.41 0.39
N ASN A 242 -14.15 8.16 1.22
CA ASN A 242 -13.73 8.50 2.59
C ASN A 242 -12.35 9.20 2.72
N LEU A 243 -11.93 10.00 1.77
CA LEU A 243 -10.63 10.68 1.76
C LEU A 243 -9.44 9.71 1.92
N SER A 244 -9.60 8.45 1.51
CA SER A 244 -8.57 7.43 1.63
C SER A 244 -7.50 7.61 0.53
N ARG A 245 -6.31 8.07 0.91
CA ARG A 245 -5.18 8.21 -0.01
C ARG A 245 -4.75 6.86 -0.61
N ILE A 246 -4.85 5.79 0.17
CA ILE A 246 -4.54 4.42 -0.27
C ILE A 246 -5.55 3.97 -1.33
N GLY A 247 -6.83 4.35 -1.17
CA GLY A 247 -7.88 4.09 -2.15
C GLY A 247 -7.63 4.73 -3.52
N ILE A 248 -6.76 5.75 -3.60
CA ILE A 248 -6.32 6.36 -4.86
C ILE A 248 -5.00 5.76 -5.33
N PHE A 249 -4.04 5.66 -4.43
CA PHE A 249 -2.67 5.28 -4.74
C PHE A 249 -2.57 3.84 -5.26
N ALA A 250 -3.22 2.88 -4.62
CA ALA A 250 -3.16 1.48 -5.03
C ALA A 250 -3.83 1.22 -6.41
N PRO A 251 -5.03 1.75 -6.72
CA PRO A 251 -5.61 1.68 -8.06
C PRO A 251 -4.74 2.34 -9.14
N LEU A 252 -4.22 3.54 -8.86
CA LEU A 252 -3.35 4.26 -9.78
C LEU A 252 -2.12 3.42 -10.15
N LEU A 253 -1.40 2.94 -9.15
CA LEU A 253 -0.22 2.12 -9.36
C LEU A 253 -0.57 0.82 -10.09
N SER A 254 -1.66 0.14 -9.70
CA SER A 254 -2.02 -1.15 -10.28
C SER A 254 -2.32 -1.04 -11.77
N CYS A 255 -3.10 -0.06 -12.17
CA CYS A 255 -3.42 0.18 -13.57
C CYS A 255 -2.21 0.69 -14.36
N ALA A 256 -1.42 1.56 -13.77
CA ALA A 256 -0.24 2.12 -14.39
C ALA A 256 0.84 1.07 -14.68
N PHE A 257 1.13 0.22 -13.71
CA PHE A 257 2.09 -0.88 -13.91
C PHE A 257 1.57 -1.93 -14.87
N LEU A 258 0.26 -2.19 -14.89
CA LEU A 258 -0.35 -3.00 -15.94
C LEU A 258 -0.04 -2.43 -17.33
N ILE A 259 -0.24 -1.13 -17.55
CA ILE A 259 0.03 -0.48 -18.83
C ILE A 259 1.54 -0.53 -19.16
N ILE A 260 2.43 -0.30 -18.19
CA ILE A 260 3.88 -0.41 -18.38
C ILE A 260 4.29 -1.81 -18.84
N ILE A 261 3.70 -2.86 -18.26
CA ILE A 261 3.98 -4.26 -18.62
C ILE A 261 3.42 -4.59 -20.00
N LEU A 262 2.22 -4.12 -20.32
CA LEU A 262 1.57 -4.42 -21.59
C LEU A 262 2.23 -3.72 -22.78
N PHE A 263 2.50 -2.44 -22.67
CA PHE A 263 3.04 -1.66 -23.79
C PHE A 263 4.57 -1.73 -23.88
N ASN A 264 5.27 -2.14 -22.85
CA ASN A 264 6.70 -2.47 -22.74
C ASN A 264 7.69 -1.64 -23.60
N THR A 265 7.37 -0.37 -23.92
CA THR A 265 8.25 0.52 -24.66
C THR A 265 8.90 1.56 -23.74
N PRO A 266 10.14 2.02 -24.01
CA PRO A 266 10.76 3.08 -23.22
C PRO A 266 9.94 4.38 -23.18
N LYS A 267 9.23 4.68 -24.30
CA LYS A 267 8.31 5.82 -24.36
C LYS A 267 7.14 5.66 -23.43
N ALA A 268 6.49 4.46 -23.41
CA ALA A 268 5.39 4.18 -22.52
C ALA A 268 5.81 4.32 -21.05
N ARG A 269 6.95 3.74 -20.68
CA ARG A 269 7.49 3.87 -19.31
C ARG A 269 7.68 5.33 -18.91
N LYS A 270 8.33 6.14 -19.74
CA LYS A 270 8.54 7.55 -19.45
C LYS A 270 7.23 8.32 -19.36
N THR A 271 6.36 8.22 -20.37
CA THR A 271 5.08 8.93 -20.40
C THR A 271 4.22 8.60 -19.18
N ILE A 272 4.13 7.32 -18.82
CA ILE A 272 3.31 6.88 -17.68
C ILE A 272 3.95 7.29 -16.35
N LEU A 273 5.25 7.07 -16.16
CA LEU A 273 5.92 7.44 -14.92
C LEU A 273 5.89 8.95 -14.67
N TYR A 274 6.12 9.77 -15.69
CA TYR A 274 6.02 11.22 -15.55
C TYR A 274 4.58 11.69 -15.40
N GLY A 275 3.63 11.13 -16.16
CA GLY A 275 2.22 11.48 -16.06
C GLY A 275 1.63 11.08 -14.70
N ILE A 276 1.91 9.87 -14.22
CA ILE A 276 1.47 9.39 -12.91
C ILE A 276 2.19 10.11 -11.78
N GLY A 277 3.51 10.26 -11.90
CA GLY A 277 4.31 10.94 -10.89
C GLY A 277 3.83 12.37 -10.67
N THR A 278 3.54 13.09 -11.75
CA THR A 278 3.11 14.49 -11.65
C THR A 278 1.66 14.61 -11.21
N ILE A 279 0.73 13.95 -11.92
CA ILE A 279 -0.71 14.09 -11.64
C ILE A 279 -1.09 13.39 -10.34
N GLY A 280 -0.59 12.16 -10.12
CA GLY A 280 -0.86 11.41 -8.90
C GLY A 280 -0.29 12.10 -7.66
N LEU A 281 0.93 12.66 -7.76
CA LEU A 281 1.55 13.40 -6.67
C LEU A 281 0.79 14.69 -6.36
N LEU A 282 0.44 15.48 -7.37
CA LEU A 282 -0.36 16.70 -7.20
C LEU A 282 -1.71 16.39 -6.56
N PHE A 283 -2.36 15.32 -6.97
CA PHE A 283 -3.64 14.91 -6.42
C PHE A 283 -3.51 14.40 -4.97
N ILE A 284 -2.47 13.65 -4.64
CA ILE A 284 -2.19 13.22 -3.27
C ILE A 284 -1.86 14.41 -2.37
N ILE A 285 -1.09 15.38 -2.87
CA ILE A 285 -0.80 16.63 -2.14
C ILE A 285 -2.10 17.40 -1.91
N TYR A 286 -2.94 17.56 -2.93
CA TYR A 286 -4.23 18.24 -2.81
C TYR A 286 -5.14 17.57 -1.78
N LEU A 287 -5.32 16.25 -1.85
CA LEU A 287 -6.13 15.51 -0.87
C LEU A 287 -5.55 15.58 0.54
N SER A 288 -4.21 15.59 0.63
CA SER A 288 -3.56 15.77 1.92
C SER A 288 -3.85 17.14 2.48
N PHE A 289 -3.75 18.18 1.64
CA PHE A 289 -4.09 19.54 1.99
C PHE A 289 -5.56 19.65 2.44
N VAL A 290 -6.50 19.18 1.64
CA VAL A 290 -7.94 19.21 1.97
C VAL A 290 -8.24 18.44 3.26
N LYS A 291 -7.60 17.28 3.47
CA LYS A 291 -7.82 16.46 4.68
C LYS A 291 -7.29 17.12 5.95
N PHE A 292 -6.21 17.89 5.88
CA PHE A 292 -5.55 18.43 7.06
C PHE A 292 -5.86 19.90 7.32
N PHE A 293 -6.18 20.67 6.29
CA PHE A 293 -6.47 22.11 6.38
C PHE A 293 -7.95 22.46 6.22
N GLY A 294 -8.83 21.45 6.00
CA GLY A 294 -10.29 21.68 5.94
C GLY A 294 -10.84 22.19 7.26
N GLU A 295 -11.75 23.16 7.19
CA GLU A 295 -12.37 23.81 8.35
C GLU A 295 -12.96 22.79 9.32
N GLY A 296 -12.75 22.98 10.63
CA GLY A 296 -13.28 22.17 11.71
C GLY A 296 -12.35 21.11 12.29
N ARG A 297 -11.10 20.99 11.83
CA ARG A 297 -10.10 20.06 12.40
C ARG A 297 -8.96 20.76 13.12
N GLY A 298 -9.29 21.40 14.26
CA GLY A 298 -8.30 21.82 15.24
C GLY A 298 -7.34 22.92 14.76
N ASP A 299 -6.55 23.42 15.69
CA ASP A 299 -5.63 24.51 15.53
C ASP A 299 -4.62 24.26 14.39
N THR A 300 -4.82 24.90 13.25
CA THR A 300 -3.93 24.81 12.06
C THR A 300 -2.56 25.41 12.30
N SER A 301 -2.35 26.11 13.41
CA SER A 301 -1.07 26.70 13.78
C SER A 301 0.08 25.68 13.89
N ASN A 302 -0.25 24.42 14.19
CA ASN A 302 0.70 23.32 14.31
C ASN A 302 0.95 22.55 13.00
N ALA A 303 0.12 22.74 11.98
CA ALA A 303 0.17 21.96 10.74
C ALA A 303 1.43 22.24 9.88
N THR A 304 2.12 23.35 10.11
CA THR A 304 3.40 23.70 9.45
C THR A 304 4.61 23.25 10.27
N SER A 305 4.42 22.66 11.44
CA SER A 305 5.50 22.24 12.32
C SER A 305 6.08 20.87 11.92
N TRP A 306 7.37 20.67 12.17
CA TRP A 306 8.01 19.37 12.02
C TRP A 306 7.37 18.28 12.89
N LEU A 307 6.77 18.67 14.03
CA LEU A 307 5.99 17.80 14.88
C LEU A 307 4.84 17.13 14.13
N TRP A 308 4.08 17.91 13.37
CA TRP A 308 2.96 17.40 12.60
C TRP A 308 3.40 16.43 11.49
N TRP A 309 4.49 16.78 10.77
CA TRP A 309 5.06 15.91 9.74
C TRP A 309 5.61 14.61 10.33
N GLY A 310 6.28 14.68 11.49
CA GLY A 310 6.80 13.51 12.19
C GLY A 310 5.69 12.55 12.61
N ASP A 311 4.65 13.07 13.22
CA ASP A 311 3.49 12.28 13.66
C ASP A 311 2.74 11.68 12.46
N THR A 312 2.57 12.47 11.39
CA THR A 312 1.91 12.00 10.16
C THR A 312 2.70 10.84 9.50
N LEU A 313 4.02 10.96 9.36
CA LEU A 313 4.83 9.89 8.80
C LEU A 313 4.82 8.63 9.69
N ASN A 314 4.90 8.79 11.00
CA ASN A 314 4.77 7.67 11.94
C ASN A 314 3.43 6.94 11.77
N MET A 315 2.31 7.67 11.69
CA MET A 315 0.98 7.08 11.49
C MET A 315 0.87 6.30 10.17
N TYR A 316 1.46 6.81 9.07
CA TYR A 316 1.34 6.16 7.76
C TYR A 316 2.35 5.03 7.53
N PHE A 317 3.52 5.11 8.14
CA PHE A 317 4.59 4.13 7.95
C PHE A 317 4.86 3.32 9.21
N THR A 318 3.87 3.26 10.12
CA THR A 318 3.92 2.46 11.35
C THR A 318 5.25 2.65 12.10
N GLY A 319 5.50 3.90 12.51
CA GLY A 319 6.75 4.31 13.15
C GLY A 319 6.93 3.77 14.57
N ILE A 320 7.93 4.29 15.27
CA ILE A 320 8.29 3.81 16.60
C ILE A 320 7.17 4.03 17.62
N LYS A 321 6.52 5.19 17.58
CA LYS A 321 5.40 5.50 18.48
C LYS A 321 4.26 4.49 18.32
N GLU A 322 3.85 4.24 17.08
CA GLU A 322 2.78 3.31 16.75
C GLU A 322 3.13 1.88 17.19
N THR A 323 4.38 1.47 16.98
CA THR A 323 4.88 0.17 17.43
C THR A 323 4.88 0.10 18.97
N ALA A 324 5.29 1.17 19.67
CA ALA A 324 5.29 1.23 21.13
C ALA A 324 3.88 1.14 21.72
N ILE A 325 2.91 1.82 21.11
CA ILE A 325 1.50 1.72 21.51
C ILE A 325 0.98 0.30 21.24
N GLY A 326 1.37 -0.32 20.11
CA GLY A 326 1.03 -1.71 19.81
C GLY A 326 1.60 -2.69 20.83
N ILE A 327 2.83 -2.50 21.29
CA ILE A 327 3.41 -3.30 22.38
C ILE A 327 2.59 -3.15 23.67
N LYS A 328 2.19 -1.92 24.00
CA LYS A 328 1.35 -1.63 25.16
C LYS A 328 -0.05 -2.26 25.04
N ALA A 329 -0.62 -2.33 23.83
CA ALA A 329 -1.92 -2.92 23.59
C ALA A 329 -1.94 -4.45 23.75
N LYS A 330 -0.77 -5.10 23.80
CA LYS A 330 -0.66 -6.56 23.94
C LYS A 330 -1.38 -7.10 25.17
N SER A 331 -1.30 -6.40 26.31
CA SER A 331 -1.99 -6.85 27.56
C SER A 331 -3.51 -6.91 27.37
N LEU A 332 -4.10 -5.87 26.78
CA LEU A 332 -5.55 -5.85 26.49
C LEU A 332 -5.96 -6.95 25.52
N ILE A 333 -5.12 -7.24 24.52
CA ILE A 333 -5.37 -8.31 23.56
C ILE A 333 -5.27 -9.69 24.23
N ASP A 334 -4.29 -9.88 25.11
CA ASP A 334 -4.11 -11.10 25.88
C ASP A 334 -5.29 -11.34 26.85
N GLU A 335 -5.83 -10.31 27.47
CA GLU A 335 -7.03 -10.38 28.29
C GLU A 335 -8.27 -10.74 27.48
N THR A 336 -8.41 -10.19 26.26
CA THR A 336 -9.59 -10.39 25.41
C THR A 336 -9.62 -11.77 24.76
N TYR A 337 -8.49 -12.23 24.22
CA TYR A 337 -8.41 -13.46 23.43
C TYR A 337 -7.73 -14.62 24.15
N GLY A 338 -7.07 -14.36 25.27
CA GLY A 338 -6.30 -15.37 26.00
C GLY A 338 -5.24 -16.04 25.10
N LEU A 339 -5.26 -17.38 25.09
CA LEU A 339 -4.34 -18.18 24.26
C LEU A 339 -4.86 -18.45 22.84
N ASN A 340 -6.05 -17.99 22.49
CA ASN A 340 -6.65 -18.31 21.17
C ASN A 340 -6.13 -17.38 20.06
N ARG A 341 -4.83 -17.47 19.80
CA ARG A 341 -4.12 -16.65 18.79
C ARG A 341 -4.57 -16.93 17.36
N ILE A 342 -5.00 -18.14 17.07
CA ILE A 342 -5.48 -18.51 15.73
C ILE A 342 -6.83 -17.84 15.46
N ALA A 343 -7.74 -17.80 16.43
CA ALA A 343 -9.01 -17.10 16.29
C ALA A 343 -8.79 -15.59 16.09
N LEU A 344 -7.85 -14.97 16.83
CA LEU A 344 -7.48 -13.58 16.65
C LEU A 344 -6.96 -13.33 15.23
N MET A 345 -6.00 -14.11 14.77
CA MET A 345 -5.42 -14.01 13.42
C MET A 345 -6.50 -14.17 12.33
N PHE A 346 -7.39 -15.14 12.47
CA PHE A 346 -8.50 -15.34 11.55
C PHE A 346 -9.44 -14.13 11.54
N ASN A 347 -9.81 -13.63 12.71
CA ASN A 347 -10.68 -12.48 12.86
C ASN A 347 -10.05 -11.22 12.23
N ASP A 348 -8.77 -10.96 12.47
CA ASP A 348 -8.05 -9.83 11.90
C ASP A 348 -7.96 -9.90 10.37
N CYS A 349 -7.61 -11.07 9.83
CA CYS A 349 -7.46 -11.24 8.38
C CYS A 349 -8.79 -11.14 7.62
N PHE A 350 -9.89 -11.62 8.19
CA PHE A 350 -11.13 -11.84 7.44
C PHE A 350 -12.29 -10.93 7.85
N SER A 351 -12.16 -10.12 8.91
CA SER A 351 -13.24 -9.25 9.39
C SER A 351 -13.80 -8.28 8.34
N ASN A 352 -12.97 -7.86 7.39
CA ASN A 352 -13.38 -6.93 6.34
C ASN A 352 -13.63 -7.60 4.98
N VAL A 353 -13.52 -8.93 4.88
CA VAL A 353 -13.77 -9.66 3.63
C VAL A 353 -15.27 -9.83 3.44
N SER A 354 -15.82 -9.22 2.40
CA SER A 354 -17.26 -9.06 2.17
C SER A 354 -18.07 -10.37 2.19
N PHE A 355 -17.44 -11.51 1.88
CA PHE A 355 -18.14 -12.82 1.82
C PHE A 355 -18.10 -13.59 3.15
N ILE A 356 -17.17 -13.27 4.04
CA ILE A 356 -16.88 -14.05 5.26
C ILE A 356 -17.06 -13.17 6.52
N SER A 357 -17.28 -11.89 6.33
CA SER A 357 -17.39 -10.92 7.45
C SER A 357 -18.42 -11.35 8.51
N ASN A 358 -19.49 -12.03 8.12
CA ASN A 358 -20.50 -12.53 9.05
C ASN A 358 -20.00 -13.66 9.96
N LEU A 359 -18.87 -14.30 9.62
CA LEU A 359 -18.23 -15.36 10.44
C LEU A 359 -17.18 -14.80 11.40
N THR A 360 -16.95 -13.51 11.37
CA THR A 360 -15.94 -12.80 12.16
C THR A 360 -16.58 -11.80 13.10
N ASN A 361 -15.90 -11.49 14.19
CA ASN A 361 -16.35 -10.46 15.11
C ASN A 361 -15.71 -9.10 14.73
N HIS A 362 -16.50 -8.22 14.12
CA HIS A 362 -16.04 -6.89 13.74
C HIS A 362 -15.73 -5.99 14.93
N ASP A 363 -16.31 -6.26 16.09
CA ASP A 363 -16.21 -5.39 17.24
C ASP A 363 -14.97 -5.67 18.09
N ILE A 364 -14.38 -6.85 17.92
CA ILE A 364 -13.24 -7.29 18.70
C ILE A 364 -12.15 -7.81 17.74
N ASN A 365 -11.33 -6.93 17.22
CA ASN A 365 -10.14 -7.25 16.43
C ASN A 365 -8.92 -6.49 16.96
N SER A 366 -7.71 -6.93 16.60
CA SER A 366 -6.47 -6.33 17.12
C SER A 366 -6.37 -4.84 16.78
N ASN A 367 -6.85 -4.41 15.62
CA ASN A 367 -6.83 -3.00 15.23
C ASN A 367 -7.75 -2.14 16.10
N LYS A 368 -8.93 -2.64 16.49
CA LYS A 368 -9.82 -1.91 17.41
C LYS A 368 -9.26 -1.86 18.83
N LEU A 369 -8.74 -2.98 19.34
CA LEU A 369 -8.10 -3.01 20.66
C LEU A 369 -6.88 -2.09 20.72
N TYR A 370 -6.07 -2.06 19.66
CA TYR A 370 -4.99 -1.11 19.49
C TYR A 370 -5.49 0.34 19.56
N ASN A 371 -6.58 0.67 18.85
CA ASN A 371 -7.15 2.02 18.85
C ASN A 371 -7.72 2.43 20.23
N ILE A 372 -8.27 1.51 21.01
CA ILE A 372 -8.69 1.77 22.40
C ILE A 372 -7.50 2.24 23.24
N VAL A 373 -6.36 1.59 23.12
CA VAL A 373 -5.13 2.01 23.84
C VAL A 373 -4.59 3.32 23.27
N TYR A 374 -4.60 3.48 21.95
CA TYR A 374 -4.12 4.67 21.25
C TYR A 374 -4.85 5.94 21.69
N PHE A 375 -6.18 5.90 21.77
CA PHE A 375 -7.04 7.02 22.12
C PHE A 375 -7.50 7.02 23.59
N GLY A 376 -7.07 6.05 24.38
CA GLY A 376 -7.43 5.97 25.80
C GLY A 376 -8.89 5.69 26.06
N GLY A 377 -9.48 4.78 25.34
CA GLY A 377 -10.88 4.36 25.46
C GLY A 377 -11.82 5.08 24.50
N ASN A 378 -11.36 6.16 23.85
CA ASN A 378 -12.19 6.94 22.93
C ASN A 378 -11.77 6.65 21.47
N ILE A 379 -12.62 5.99 20.71
CA ILE A 379 -12.36 5.65 19.28
C ILE A 379 -13.03 6.71 18.41
N SER A 380 -12.38 7.85 18.21
CA SER A 380 -12.85 8.89 17.29
C SER A 380 -12.26 8.73 15.89
N VAL A 381 -11.03 8.24 15.78
CA VAL A 381 -10.28 8.06 14.51
C VAL A 381 -9.62 6.69 14.53
N SER A 382 -9.72 5.94 13.43
CA SER A 382 -9.07 4.63 13.32
C SER A 382 -7.62 4.81 12.86
N GLN A 383 -6.67 4.39 13.70
CA GLN A 383 -5.26 4.26 13.37
C GLN A 383 -4.93 2.83 12.93
N ILE A 384 -3.87 2.67 12.14
CA ILE A 384 -3.46 1.37 11.61
C ILE A 384 -2.54 0.69 12.63
N CYS A 385 -2.94 -0.48 13.14
CA CYS A 385 -2.06 -1.31 13.96
C CYS A 385 -0.85 -1.76 13.12
N PRO A 386 0.39 -1.55 13.60
CA PRO A 386 1.57 -2.02 12.89
C PRO A 386 1.58 -3.53 12.66
N ASN A 387 1.96 -3.98 11.46
CA ASN A 387 1.96 -5.39 11.12
C ASN A 387 2.92 -6.23 11.99
N ILE A 388 4.03 -5.62 12.41
CA ILE A 388 4.95 -6.25 13.36
C ILE A 388 4.28 -6.49 14.73
N CYS A 389 3.38 -5.61 15.15
CA CYS A 389 2.61 -5.78 16.39
C CYS A 389 1.57 -6.90 16.23
N GLU A 390 0.89 -7.01 15.09
CA GLU A 390 0.05 -8.19 14.78
C GLU A 390 0.87 -9.48 14.91
N GLY A 391 2.11 -9.50 14.38
CA GLY A 391 3.04 -10.61 14.56
C GLY A 391 3.37 -10.91 16.04
N ILE A 392 3.52 -9.87 16.88
CA ILE A 392 3.70 -10.05 18.34
C ILE A 392 2.47 -10.71 18.96
N TYR A 393 1.28 -10.32 18.54
CA TYR A 393 0.03 -10.85 19.08
C TYR A 393 -0.18 -12.32 18.71
N TYR A 394 0.18 -12.72 17.48
CA TYR A 394 -0.03 -14.09 16.99
C TYR A 394 1.08 -15.05 17.41
N PHE A 395 2.34 -14.64 17.32
CA PHE A 395 3.51 -15.53 17.44
C PHE A 395 4.44 -15.18 18.61
N GLY A 396 4.15 -14.10 19.34
CA GLY A 396 5.05 -13.56 20.37
C GLY A 396 6.20 -12.74 19.79
N THR A 397 6.97 -12.12 20.67
CA THR A 397 8.00 -11.13 20.28
C THR A 397 9.11 -11.72 19.40
N ALA A 398 9.58 -12.93 19.73
CA ALA A 398 10.69 -13.57 19.00
C ALA A 398 10.36 -13.92 17.54
N LEU A 399 9.12 -14.34 17.29
CA LEU A 399 8.66 -14.73 15.94
C LEU A 399 7.78 -13.66 15.27
N SER A 400 7.70 -12.48 15.85
CA SER A 400 6.82 -11.39 15.36
C SER A 400 7.09 -11.02 13.90
N VAL A 401 8.34 -11.06 13.47
CA VAL A 401 8.76 -10.69 12.11
C VAL A 401 8.28 -11.70 11.04
N VAL A 402 7.91 -12.93 11.43
CA VAL A 402 7.40 -13.95 10.48
C VAL A 402 6.15 -13.44 9.77
N TRP A 403 5.33 -12.65 10.46
CA TRP A 403 4.10 -12.11 9.89
C TRP A 403 4.35 -11.09 8.78
N PRO A 404 5.07 -9.98 8.97
CA PRO A 404 5.41 -9.09 7.87
C PRO A 404 6.28 -9.76 6.79
N ALA A 405 7.17 -10.69 7.15
CA ALA A 405 7.97 -11.45 6.18
C ALA A 405 7.11 -12.27 5.21
N LEU A 406 6.03 -12.87 5.68
CA LEU A 406 5.06 -13.55 4.80
C LEU A 406 4.57 -12.63 3.68
N PHE A 407 4.22 -11.39 3.97
CA PHE A 407 3.75 -10.44 2.96
C PHE A 407 4.87 -9.95 2.04
N VAL A 408 6.10 -9.82 2.54
CA VAL A 408 7.27 -9.56 1.69
C VAL A 408 7.46 -10.69 0.69
N TYR A 409 7.40 -11.95 1.13
CA TYR A 409 7.44 -13.11 0.26
C TYR A 409 6.31 -13.09 -0.79
N LEU A 410 5.06 -12.83 -0.37
CA LEU A 410 3.90 -12.76 -1.26
C LEU A 410 4.03 -11.61 -2.27
N SER A 411 4.58 -10.46 -1.87
CA SER A 411 4.85 -9.33 -2.76
C SER A 411 5.77 -9.72 -3.92
N HIS A 412 6.85 -10.45 -3.63
CA HIS A 412 7.76 -10.98 -4.65
C HIS A 412 7.10 -12.04 -5.51
N LEU A 413 6.39 -12.99 -4.89
CA LEU A 413 5.71 -14.07 -5.59
C LEU A 413 4.67 -13.53 -6.57
N PHE A 414 3.82 -12.59 -6.13
CA PHE A 414 2.79 -12.01 -6.98
C PHE A 414 3.39 -11.13 -8.09
N SER A 415 4.45 -10.37 -7.81
CA SER A 415 5.19 -9.65 -8.85
C SER A 415 5.74 -10.60 -9.92
N TYR A 416 6.34 -11.70 -9.52
CA TYR A 416 6.82 -12.71 -10.44
C TYR A 416 5.68 -13.34 -11.24
N LYS A 417 4.60 -13.75 -10.57
CA LYS A 417 3.41 -14.35 -11.20
C LYS A 417 2.72 -13.41 -12.19
N SER A 418 2.77 -12.09 -11.98
CA SER A 418 2.21 -11.13 -12.94
C SER A 418 2.89 -11.18 -14.31
N HIS A 419 4.17 -11.56 -14.39
CA HIS A 419 4.89 -11.75 -15.64
C HIS A 419 4.62 -13.11 -16.29
N GLU A 420 4.43 -14.17 -15.49
CA GLU A 420 4.10 -15.50 -16.01
C GLU A 420 2.71 -15.60 -16.61
N LYS A 421 1.76 -14.77 -16.14
CA LYS A 421 0.38 -14.84 -16.65
C LYS A 421 0.27 -14.22 -18.03
N GLU A 422 -0.44 -14.90 -18.93
CA GLU A 422 -0.63 -14.44 -20.30
C GLU A 422 -1.74 -13.39 -20.42
N TYR A 423 -2.84 -13.54 -19.70
CA TYR A 423 -4.04 -12.71 -19.84
C TYR A 423 -4.02 -11.45 -18.99
N ILE A 424 -4.55 -10.36 -19.54
CA ILE A 424 -4.56 -9.02 -18.92
C ILE A 424 -5.25 -9.03 -17.55
N ASP A 425 -6.40 -9.70 -17.40
CA ASP A 425 -7.16 -9.79 -16.16
C ASP A 425 -6.36 -10.49 -15.05
N LEU A 426 -5.69 -11.59 -15.36
CA LEU A 426 -4.85 -12.30 -14.40
C LEU A 426 -3.60 -11.50 -14.03
N LYS A 427 -2.96 -10.83 -15.03
CA LYS A 427 -1.83 -9.93 -14.75
C LYS A 427 -2.24 -8.84 -13.76
N PHE A 428 -3.41 -8.24 -13.97
CA PHE A 428 -3.94 -7.18 -13.10
C PHE A 428 -4.10 -7.65 -11.66
N ILE A 429 -4.71 -8.83 -11.42
CA ILE A 429 -4.88 -9.39 -10.08
C ILE A 429 -3.54 -9.53 -9.37
N TYR A 430 -2.54 -10.10 -10.04
CA TYR A 430 -1.23 -10.32 -9.45
C TYR A 430 -0.46 -9.01 -9.21
N ILE A 431 -0.57 -8.01 -10.10
CA ILE A 431 -0.01 -6.68 -9.89
C ILE A 431 -0.65 -6.01 -8.67
N TYR A 432 -1.98 -6.03 -8.60
CA TYR A 432 -2.74 -5.46 -7.50
C TYR A 432 -2.35 -6.10 -6.16
N SER A 433 -2.30 -7.42 -6.11
CA SER A 433 -1.90 -8.17 -4.93
C SER A 433 -0.45 -7.88 -4.51
N ALA A 434 0.47 -7.78 -5.48
CA ALA A 434 1.86 -7.45 -5.22
C ALA A 434 2.03 -6.06 -4.60
N ILE A 435 1.23 -5.08 -5.06
CA ILE A 435 1.23 -3.71 -4.54
C ILE A 435 0.78 -3.69 -3.08
N TYR A 436 -0.37 -4.32 -2.77
CA TYR A 436 -0.86 -4.36 -1.40
C TYR A 436 0.10 -5.08 -0.46
N CYS A 437 0.68 -6.21 -0.86
CA CYS A 437 1.72 -6.87 -0.08
C CYS A 437 2.99 -6.02 0.07
N GLY A 438 3.37 -5.24 -0.96
CA GLY A 438 4.51 -4.33 -0.90
C GLY A 438 4.32 -3.14 0.05
N MET A 439 3.06 -2.83 0.40
CA MET A 439 2.70 -1.79 1.37
C MET A 439 2.64 -2.30 2.83
N ILE A 440 3.25 -3.44 3.13
CA ILE A 440 3.19 -4.08 4.45
C ILE A 440 3.67 -3.17 5.60
N LEU A 441 4.55 -2.24 5.34
CA LEU A 441 5.03 -1.26 6.31
C LEU A 441 4.09 -0.05 6.50
N MET A 442 2.95 -0.04 5.79
CA MET A 442 1.94 1.02 5.81
C MET A 442 0.55 0.52 6.20
N LEU A 443 0.29 -0.77 6.07
CA LEU A 443 -1.04 -1.38 6.19
C LEU A 443 -1.01 -2.51 7.20
N ASN A 444 -2.15 -2.77 7.84
CA ASN A 444 -2.35 -3.99 8.61
C ASN A 444 -2.81 -5.16 7.72
N SER A 445 -2.77 -6.36 8.28
CA SER A 445 -3.16 -7.58 7.55
C SER A 445 -4.61 -7.56 7.07
N ALA A 446 -5.53 -7.02 7.87
CA ALA A 446 -6.94 -6.89 7.52
C ALA A 446 -7.14 -6.12 6.20
N MET A 447 -6.44 -4.99 6.05
CA MET A 447 -6.51 -4.17 4.84
C MET A 447 -5.90 -4.88 3.63
N ILE A 448 -4.76 -5.54 3.81
CA ILE A 448 -4.06 -6.25 2.72
C ILE A 448 -4.90 -7.42 2.25
N VAL A 449 -5.31 -8.29 3.18
CA VAL A 449 -6.04 -9.54 2.87
C VAL A 449 -7.41 -9.23 2.27
N CYS A 450 -8.15 -8.28 2.86
CA CYS A 450 -9.46 -7.87 2.37
C CYS A 450 -9.39 -7.39 0.90
N ASN A 451 -8.47 -6.47 0.59
CA ASN A 451 -8.35 -5.93 -0.76
C ASN A 451 -7.94 -7.01 -1.77
N ILE A 452 -6.99 -7.87 -1.41
CA ILE A 452 -6.54 -8.96 -2.30
C ILE A 452 -7.66 -9.98 -2.52
N ILE A 453 -8.34 -10.44 -1.48
CA ILE A 453 -9.38 -11.47 -1.60
C ILE A 453 -10.59 -10.93 -2.36
N ASN A 454 -11.09 -9.76 -1.97
CA ASN A 454 -12.28 -9.18 -2.62
C ASN A 454 -12.08 -9.04 -4.14
N ILE A 455 -10.93 -8.51 -4.58
CA ILE A 455 -10.62 -8.38 -6.00
C ILE A 455 -10.38 -9.76 -6.65
N SER A 456 -9.61 -10.63 -6.02
CA SER A 456 -9.22 -11.92 -6.60
C SER A 456 -10.40 -12.85 -6.80
N VAL A 457 -11.30 -12.97 -5.81
CA VAL A 457 -12.48 -13.83 -5.90
C VAL A 457 -13.40 -13.38 -7.03
N LEU A 458 -13.67 -12.10 -7.10
CA LEU A 458 -14.56 -11.56 -8.12
C LEU A 458 -13.97 -11.74 -9.54
N TYR A 459 -12.68 -11.43 -9.75
CA TYR A 459 -12.06 -11.66 -11.07
C TYR A 459 -11.88 -13.14 -11.41
N ALA A 460 -11.75 -14.01 -10.42
CA ALA A 460 -11.79 -15.45 -10.66
C ALA A 460 -13.15 -15.88 -11.22
N VAL A 461 -14.25 -15.37 -10.66
CA VAL A 461 -15.61 -15.57 -11.16
C VAL A 461 -15.77 -15.03 -12.58
N VAL A 462 -15.31 -13.79 -12.85
CA VAL A 462 -15.33 -13.20 -14.19
C VAL A 462 -14.55 -14.03 -15.20
N ALA A 463 -13.34 -14.46 -14.86
CA ALA A 463 -12.51 -15.29 -15.72
C ALA A 463 -13.17 -16.64 -16.00
N PHE A 464 -13.82 -17.24 -14.99
CA PHE A 464 -14.56 -18.49 -15.14
C PHE A 464 -15.77 -18.33 -16.07
N ILE A 465 -16.58 -17.29 -15.90
CA ILE A 465 -17.75 -17.01 -16.76
C ILE A 465 -17.28 -16.76 -18.20
N ASN A 466 -16.29 -15.90 -18.39
CA ASN A 466 -15.75 -15.59 -19.72
C ASN A 466 -15.12 -16.79 -20.43
N LYS A 467 -14.65 -17.80 -19.68
CA LYS A 467 -14.17 -19.06 -20.25
C LYS A 467 -15.31 -19.93 -20.77
N LYS A 468 -16.46 -19.94 -20.08
CA LYS A 468 -17.61 -20.80 -20.43
C LYS A 468 -18.57 -20.14 -21.43
N VAL A 469 -18.79 -18.84 -21.33
CA VAL A 469 -19.67 -18.10 -22.24
C VAL A 469 -18.88 -17.72 -23.49
N ARG A 470 -18.74 -18.65 -24.43
CA ARG A 470 -18.33 -18.33 -25.80
C ARG A 470 -19.56 -17.81 -26.52
N ILE A 471 -19.72 -16.50 -26.65
CA ILE A 471 -20.63 -15.95 -27.65
C ILE A 471 -20.07 -16.38 -29.00
N GLY A 472 -20.74 -17.30 -29.67
CA GLY A 472 -20.41 -17.67 -31.02
C GLY A 472 -20.43 -16.38 -31.88
N VAL A 473 -19.26 -15.96 -32.34
CA VAL A 473 -19.18 -14.98 -33.40
C VAL A 473 -19.80 -15.70 -34.62
N ILE A 474 -21.03 -15.33 -34.94
CA ILE A 474 -21.66 -15.71 -36.21
C ILE A 474 -20.69 -15.17 -37.26
N LYS A 475 -19.90 -16.07 -37.83
CA LYS A 475 -19.13 -15.77 -39.03
C LYS A 475 -20.17 -15.46 -40.11
N ARG A 476 -20.37 -14.18 -40.39
CA ARG A 476 -20.90 -13.74 -41.67
C ARG A 476 -19.80 -13.72 -42.71
#